data_1f9df5f22752d54835e0dbe72d4386d8
#
_entry.id   1f9df5f22752d54835e0dbe72d4386d8
#
_cell.length_a   1.000
_cell.length_b   1.000
_cell.length_c   1.000
_cell.angle_alpha   90.00
_cell.angle_beta   90.00
_cell.angle_gamma   90.00
#
_symmetry.space_group_name_H-M   'P 1'
#
loop_
_entity.id
_entity.type
_entity.pdbx_description
1 polymer ?
#
loop_
_entity_poly.entity_id
_entity_poly.type
_entity_poly.pdbx_seq_one_letter_code
_entity_poly.pdbx_strand_id
1 'polypeptide(L)'
;MTWRRHKLTALLRQLRTTLRSNGLGSAYVSLSPGPFRFAYNVWLQDWEIWALGHLIDELVVQNYAYSVKGFERDLQQPALVKASGWGIPVEIGILAGFGGRTTAMGPLSEKVRLAAERGHGVIYFYWEGLWGLHAGPEGGEQRRSRFSQLHQGLQLLGAGEPVSEGR
;
A
#
# COMPACT_ATOMS: atom_id res chain seq x y z
N MET A 1 -23.81 3.29 12.47
CA MET A 1 -22.56 2.79 11.85
C MET A 1 -21.43 2.52 12.86
N THR A 2 -21.28 3.30 13.90
CA THR A 2 -20.23 3.15 14.94
C THR A 2 -20.17 1.75 15.56
N TRP A 3 -21.33 1.16 15.90
CA TRP A 3 -21.38 -0.19 16.49
C TRP A 3 -20.76 -1.29 15.59
N ARG A 4 -21.01 -1.26 14.28
CA ARG A 4 -20.46 -2.26 13.34
C ARG A 4 -18.93 -2.13 13.25
N ARG A 5 -18.37 -0.91 13.23
CA ARG A 5 -16.92 -0.68 13.26
C ARG A 5 -16.30 -1.24 14.53
N HIS A 6 -16.95 -1.03 15.69
CA HIS A 6 -16.49 -1.61 16.95
C HIS A 6 -16.48 -3.14 16.92
N LYS A 7 -17.45 -3.78 16.27
CA LYS A 7 -17.45 -5.25 16.11
C LYS A 7 -16.31 -5.74 15.27
N LEU A 8 -16.00 -5.06 14.17
CA LEU A 8 -14.86 -5.41 13.31
C LEU A 8 -13.52 -5.20 14.04
N THR A 9 -13.38 -4.11 14.80
CA THR A 9 -12.22 -3.88 15.66
C THR A 9 -12.09 -4.95 16.75
N ALA A 10 -13.20 -5.38 17.37
CA ALA A 10 -13.20 -6.46 18.34
C ALA A 10 -12.76 -7.79 17.74
N LEU A 11 -13.21 -8.10 16.52
CA LEU A 11 -12.77 -9.29 15.77
C LEU A 11 -11.25 -9.27 15.54
N LEU A 12 -10.69 -8.14 15.13
CA LEU A 12 -9.25 -8.03 14.92
C LEU A 12 -8.45 -8.17 16.22
N ARG A 13 -8.95 -7.62 17.33
CA ARG A 13 -8.36 -7.87 18.67
C ARG A 13 -8.41 -9.35 19.06
N GLN A 14 -9.53 -10.01 18.79
CA GLN A 14 -9.67 -11.44 19.04
C GLN A 14 -8.69 -12.26 18.19
N LEU A 15 -8.52 -11.91 16.90
CA LEU A 15 -7.50 -12.52 16.04
C LEU A 15 -6.11 -12.42 16.67
N ARG A 16 -5.67 -11.24 17.07
CA ARG A 16 -4.38 -11.04 17.76
C ARG A 16 -4.25 -11.87 19.03
N THR A 17 -5.30 -11.92 19.84
CA THR A 17 -5.31 -12.75 21.06
C THR A 17 -5.19 -14.23 20.73
N THR A 18 -5.93 -14.70 19.73
CA THR A 18 -5.88 -16.10 19.27
C THR A 18 -4.50 -16.48 18.74
N LEU A 19 -3.86 -15.62 17.94
CA LEU A 19 -2.48 -15.84 17.47
C LEU A 19 -1.52 -15.99 18.66
N ARG A 20 -1.58 -15.10 19.64
CA ARG A 20 -0.72 -15.15 20.82
C ARG A 20 -0.94 -16.42 21.65
N SER A 21 -2.20 -16.79 21.92
CA SER A 21 -2.52 -17.98 22.71
C SER A 21 -2.16 -19.31 22.04
N ASN A 22 -1.94 -19.30 20.73
CA ASN A 22 -1.49 -20.47 19.96
C ASN A 22 0.02 -20.46 19.62
N GLY A 23 0.81 -19.65 20.29
CA GLY A 23 2.26 -19.61 20.09
C GLY A 23 2.68 -18.83 18.82
N LEU A 24 1.75 -18.14 18.16
CA LEU A 24 1.96 -17.34 16.94
C LEU A 24 2.00 -15.85 17.25
N GLY A 25 2.49 -15.47 18.43
CA GLY A 25 2.52 -14.05 18.87
C GLY A 25 3.41 -13.16 18.01
N SER A 26 4.39 -13.73 17.31
CA SER A 26 5.27 -13.05 16.36
C SER A 26 4.73 -13.03 14.91
N ALA A 27 3.54 -13.59 14.66
CA ALA A 27 2.95 -13.57 13.33
C ALA A 27 2.70 -12.12 12.85
N TYR A 28 3.23 -11.82 11.66
CA TYR A 28 3.10 -10.51 11.03
C TYR A 28 1.70 -10.36 10.42
N VAL A 29 0.98 -9.33 10.83
CA VAL A 29 -0.38 -9.05 10.36
C VAL A 29 -0.36 -7.83 9.46
N SER A 30 -0.34 -8.06 8.16
CA SER A 30 -0.48 -7.03 7.14
C SER A 30 -1.96 -6.77 6.84
N LEU A 31 -2.33 -5.50 6.70
CA LEU A 31 -3.67 -5.08 6.32
C LEU A 31 -3.64 -4.35 4.98
N SER A 32 -4.44 -4.80 4.01
CA SER A 32 -4.59 -4.12 2.72
C SER A 32 -6.00 -3.52 2.55
N PRO A 33 -6.28 -2.33 3.12
CA PRO A 33 -7.56 -1.66 3.02
C PRO A 33 -7.63 -0.71 1.82
N GLY A 34 -8.83 -0.22 1.50
CA GLY A 34 -9.00 0.94 0.62
C GLY A 34 -8.53 2.26 1.27
N PRO A 35 -8.54 3.38 0.50
CA PRO A 35 -8.29 4.71 1.04
C PRO A 35 -9.18 5.01 2.24
N PHE A 36 -8.66 5.70 3.26
CA PHE A 36 -9.27 5.78 4.58
C PHE A 36 -10.75 6.15 4.57
N ARG A 37 -11.10 7.23 3.89
CA ARG A 37 -12.48 7.72 3.86
C ARG A 37 -13.46 6.67 3.33
N PHE A 38 -13.06 5.92 2.31
CA PHE A 38 -13.87 4.85 1.74
C PHE A 38 -13.89 3.62 2.67
N ALA A 39 -12.74 3.15 3.11
CA ALA A 39 -12.61 2.03 4.03
C ALA A 39 -13.41 2.25 5.32
N TYR A 40 -13.31 3.43 5.91
CA TYR A 40 -14.00 3.80 7.13
C TYR A 40 -15.53 3.86 6.99
N ASN A 41 -16.03 4.46 5.91
CA ASN A 41 -17.47 4.69 5.75
C ASN A 41 -18.21 3.50 5.10
N VAL A 42 -17.56 2.80 4.15
CA VAL A 42 -18.19 1.73 3.37
C VAL A 42 -17.86 0.36 3.93
N TRP A 43 -16.58 0.09 4.17
CA TRP A 43 -16.11 -1.21 4.66
C TRP A 43 -15.99 -1.28 6.19
N LEU A 44 -16.25 -0.16 6.89
CA LEU A 44 -16.22 -0.08 8.35
C LEU A 44 -14.83 -0.38 8.95
N GLN A 45 -13.79 -0.23 8.13
CA GLN A 45 -12.39 -0.47 8.49
C GLN A 45 -11.79 0.80 9.07
N ASP A 46 -11.61 0.83 10.37
CA ASP A 46 -10.98 1.93 11.09
C ASP A 46 -9.48 1.65 11.25
N TRP A 47 -8.77 1.62 10.12
CA TRP A 47 -7.38 1.21 10.10
C TRP A 47 -6.46 2.20 10.81
N GLU A 48 -6.88 3.46 11.03
CA GLU A 48 -6.14 4.42 11.86
C GLU A 48 -6.03 3.92 13.30
N ILE A 49 -7.16 3.56 13.94
CA ILE A 49 -7.11 3.03 15.30
C ILE A 49 -6.48 1.63 15.38
N TRP A 50 -6.51 0.85 14.30
CA TRP A 50 -5.89 -0.48 14.27
C TRP A 50 -4.36 -0.39 14.21
N ALA A 51 -3.83 0.56 13.46
CA ALA A 51 -2.41 0.87 13.43
C ALA A 51 -1.92 1.43 14.77
N LEU A 52 -2.57 2.49 15.28
CA LEU A 52 -2.23 3.10 16.57
C LEU A 52 -2.35 2.14 17.76
N GLY A 53 -3.27 1.17 17.67
CA GLY A 53 -3.48 0.13 18.68
C GLY A 53 -2.60 -1.11 18.51
N HIS A 54 -1.63 -1.10 17.58
CA HIS A 54 -0.75 -2.24 17.25
C HIS A 54 -1.53 -3.55 16.97
N LEU A 55 -2.70 -3.41 16.32
CA LEU A 55 -3.50 -4.54 15.87
C LEU A 55 -3.04 -5.06 14.51
N ILE A 56 -2.29 -4.26 13.77
CA ILE A 56 -1.63 -4.58 12.51
C ILE A 56 -0.16 -4.19 12.58
N ASP A 57 0.68 -4.85 11.80
CA ASP A 57 2.12 -4.61 11.74
C ASP A 57 2.52 -3.88 10.46
N GLU A 58 1.62 -3.81 9.48
CA GLU A 58 1.81 -3.15 8.19
C GLU A 58 0.48 -2.67 7.63
N LEU A 59 0.53 -1.55 6.93
CA LEU A 59 -0.61 -0.97 6.22
C LEU A 59 -0.31 -0.87 4.73
N VAL A 60 -1.06 -1.59 3.89
CA VAL A 60 -0.97 -1.56 2.43
C VAL A 60 -2.21 -0.88 1.85
N VAL A 61 -2.18 0.43 1.66
CA VAL A 61 -3.36 1.18 1.19
C VAL A 61 -3.59 0.97 -0.30
N GLN A 62 -4.73 0.39 -0.68
CA GLN A 62 -5.13 0.14 -2.06
C GLN A 62 -5.50 1.46 -2.77
N ASN A 63 -4.52 2.18 -3.28
CA ASN A 63 -4.75 3.36 -4.11
C ASN A 63 -4.88 2.95 -5.58
N TYR A 64 -6.04 2.44 -5.95
CA TYR A 64 -6.33 1.92 -7.29
C TYR A 64 -6.89 2.97 -8.24
N ALA A 65 -6.57 4.24 -8.03
CA ALA A 65 -6.93 5.30 -8.94
C ALA A 65 -6.33 5.07 -10.34
N TYR A 66 -7.14 5.16 -11.38
CA TYR A 66 -6.69 4.98 -12.76
C TYR A 66 -5.77 6.12 -13.22
N SER A 67 -6.13 7.37 -12.92
CA SER A 67 -5.33 8.54 -13.30
C SER A 67 -4.25 8.85 -12.25
N VAL A 68 -3.13 9.40 -12.71
CA VAL A 68 -2.06 9.91 -11.83
C VAL A 68 -2.58 10.99 -10.89
N LYS A 69 -3.39 11.95 -11.39
CA LYS A 69 -4.00 13.00 -10.58
C LYS A 69 -4.90 12.45 -9.47
N GLY A 70 -5.70 11.41 -9.76
CA GLY A 70 -6.52 10.74 -8.76
C GLY A 70 -5.68 10.03 -7.71
N PHE A 71 -4.61 9.35 -8.15
CA PHE A 71 -3.66 8.67 -7.30
C PHE A 71 -2.97 9.66 -6.34
N GLU A 72 -2.47 10.78 -6.85
CA GLU A 72 -1.81 11.81 -6.06
C GLU A 72 -2.76 12.44 -5.02
N ARG A 73 -4.00 12.75 -5.41
CA ARG A 73 -5.01 13.26 -4.48
C ARG A 73 -5.26 12.26 -3.33
N ASP A 74 -5.29 10.97 -3.62
CA ASP A 74 -5.54 9.96 -2.61
C ASP A 74 -4.33 9.75 -1.68
N LEU A 75 -3.10 10.02 -2.14
CA LEU A 75 -1.90 10.09 -1.29
C LEU A 75 -1.93 11.27 -0.31
N GLN A 76 -2.67 12.32 -0.61
CA GLN A 76 -2.78 13.52 0.25
C GLN A 76 -3.87 13.40 1.33
N GLN A 77 -4.55 12.26 1.45
CA GLN A 77 -5.55 12.07 2.51
C GLN A 77 -4.92 12.20 3.91
N PRO A 78 -5.53 12.98 4.82
CA PRO A 78 -4.92 13.28 6.12
C PRO A 78 -4.54 12.04 6.94
N ALA A 79 -5.34 10.97 6.88
CA ALA A 79 -5.03 9.73 7.58
C ALA A 79 -3.77 9.05 7.04
N LEU A 80 -3.56 9.05 5.71
CA LEU A 80 -2.37 8.48 5.09
C LEU A 80 -1.13 9.32 5.40
N VAL A 81 -1.25 10.66 5.34
CA VAL A 81 -0.14 11.56 5.71
C VAL A 81 0.31 11.34 7.16
N LYS A 82 -0.63 11.11 8.08
CA LYS A 82 -0.31 10.79 9.48
C LYS A 82 0.28 9.41 9.66
N ALA A 83 -0.05 8.45 8.77
CA ALA A 83 0.32 7.05 8.92
C ALA A 83 1.84 6.83 8.98
N SER A 84 2.62 7.65 8.29
CA SER A 84 4.10 7.61 8.32
C SER A 84 4.68 7.83 9.73
N GLY A 85 3.92 8.43 10.65
CA GLY A 85 4.32 8.65 12.05
C GLY A 85 3.86 7.55 13.02
N TRP A 86 3.20 6.49 12.56
CA TRP A 86 2.63 5.47 13.46
C TRP A 86 3.59 4.32 13.81
N GLY A 87 4.82 4.35 13.29
CA GLY A 87 5.84 3.35 13.62
C GLY A 87 5.62 1.97 12.97
N ILE A 88 4.79 1.90 11.93
CA ILE A 88 4.60 0.70 11.10
C ILE A 88 4.87 1.03 9.63
N PRO A 89 5.34 0.06 8.82
CA PRO A 89 5.46 0.24 7.38
C PRO A 89 4.13 0.63 6.73
N VAL A 90 4.17 1.60 5.81
CA VAL A 90 3.03 2.03 5.02
C VAL A 90 3.35 1.93 3.55
N GLU A 91 2.71 0.97 2.89
CA GLU A 91 2.89 0.66 1.48
C GLU A 91 1.68 1.14 0.67
N ILE A 92 1.90 1.48 -0.59
CA ILE A 92 0.82 1.89 -1.50
C ILE A 92 0.58 0.80 -2.55
N GLY A 93 -0.61 0.24 -2.53
CA GLY A 93 -1.09 -0.67 -3.57
C GLY A 93 -1.43 0.09 -4.84
N ILE A 94 -0.73 -0.19 -5.93
CA ILE A 94 -0.90 0.47 -7.23
C ILE A 94 -1.61 -0.47 -8.21
N LEU A 95 -2.66 0.03 -8.86
CA LEU A 95 -3.34 -0.72 -9.93
C LEU A 95 -2.47 -0.74 -11.20
N ALA A 96 -1.97 -1.91 -11.55
CA ALA A 96 -1.17 -2.13 -12.76
C ALA A 96 -1.99 -2.44 -14.02
N GLY A 97 -3.28 -2.80 -13.83
CA GLY A 97 -4.26 -3.13 -14.86
C GLY A 97 -5.31 -4.07 -14.30
N PHE A 98 -6.58 -3.95 -14.75
CA PHE A 98 -7.68 -4.80 -14.27
C PHE A 98 -8.89 -4.73 -15.20
N GLY A 99 -9.56 -5.86 -15.42
CA GLY A 99 -10.89 -5.91 -16.08
C GLY A 99 -10.91 -5.30 -17.48
N GLY A 100 -9.91 -5.59 -18.32
CA GLY A 100 -9.77 -5.05 -19.67
C GLY A 100 -9.22 -3.62 -19.74
N ARG A 101 -8.96 -2.97 -18.61
CA ARG A 101 -8.27 -1.67 -18.57
C ARG A 101 -6.79 -1.88 -18.28
N THR A 102 -5.97 -1.42 -19.19
CA THR A 102 -4.50 -1.49 -19.09
C THR A 102 -3.95 -0.20 -18.47
N THR A 103 -2.79 -0.31 -17.82
CA THR A 103 -2.02 0.85 -17.35
C THR A 103 -0.67 0.84 -18.04
N ALA A 104 -0.39 1.86 -18.86
CA ALA A 104 0.90 2.02 -19.52
C ALA A 104 2.02 2.30 -18.50
N MET A 105 3.25 1.97 -18.85
CA MET A 105 4.42 2.15 -17.97
C MET A 105 4.68 3.61 -17.58
N GLY A 106 4.35 4.58 -18.44
CA GLY A 106 4.50 6.01 -18.10
C GLY A 106 3.71 6.39 -16.84
N PRO A 107 2.37 6.32 -16.88
CA PRO A 107 1.53 6.56 -15.69
C PRO A 107 1.84 5.65 -14.51
N LEU A 108 2.22 4.39 -14.73
CA LEU A 108 2.60 3.46 -13.67
C LEU A 108 3.87 3.95 -12.95
N SER A 109 4.91 4.30 -13.72
CA SER A 109 6.18 4.81 -13.18
C SER A 109 6.00 6.12 -12.42
N GLU A 110 5.14 7.01 -12.89
CA GLU A 110 4.84 8.26 -12.21
C GLU A 110 4.17 8.03 -10.85
N LYS A 111 3.20 7.12 -10.78
CA LYS A 111 2.57 6.74 -9.50
C LYS A 111 3.58 6.15 -8.51
N VAL A 112 4.49 5.30 -8.98
CA VAL A 112 5.55 4.71 -8.15
C VAL A 112 6.46 5.80 -7.59
N ARG A 113 6.90 6.76 -8.42
CA ARG A 113 7.72 7.89 -7.95
C ARG A 113 6.98 8.74 -6.92
N LEU A 114 5.72 9.07 -7.17
CA LEU A 114 4.89 9.84 -6.24
C LEU A 114 4.73 9.17 -4.87
N ALA A 115 4.64 7.85 -4.82
CA ALA A 115 4.64 7.09 -3.58
C ALA A 115 6.01 7.12 -2.89
N ALA A 116 7.07 6.84 -3.63
CA ALA A 116 8.45 6.82 -3.13
C ALA A 116 8.90 8.19 -2.59
N GLU A 117 8.57 9.29 -3.28
CA GLU A 117 8.85 10.67 -2.84
C GLU A 117 8.21 11.02 -1.48
N ARG A 118 7.18 10.27 -1.08
CA ARG A 118 6.51 10.40 0.21
C ARG A 118 6.95 9.37 1.24
N GLY A 119 8.01 8.62 0.93
CA GLY A 119 8.58 7.60 1.82
C GLY A 119 7.76 6.30 1.89
N HIS A 120 6.88 6.06 0.91
CA HIS A 120 6.10 4.82 0.86
C HIS A 120 6.74 3.80 -0.08
N GLY A 121 6.79 2.54 0.33
CA GLY A 121 7.00 1.44 -0.58
C GLY A 121 5.78 1.18 -1.48
N VAL A 122 5.89 0.27 -2.43
CA VAL A 122 4.83 0.00 -3.40
C VAL A 122 4.56 -1.49 -3.56
N ILE A 123 3.29 -1.83 -3.70
CA ILE A 123 2.80 -3.17 -4.04
C ILE A 123 1.93 -3.05 -5.29
N TYR A 124 2.08 -3.98 -6.24
CA TYR A 124 1.33 -3.95 -7.48
C TYR A 124 0.12 -4.87 -7.43
N PHE A 125 -1.03 -4.35 -7.75
CA PHE A 125 -2.20 -5.14 -8.04
C PHE A 125 -2.38 -5.15 -9.57
N TYR A 126 -2.14 -6.21 -10.25
CA TYR A 126 -1.70 -7.55 -9.86
C TYR A 126 -0.83 -8.14 -10.97
N TRP A 127 -0.42 -9.41 -10.92
CA TRP A 127 0.53 -10.01 -11.87
C TRP A 127 0.10 -9.89 -13.34
N GLU A 128 -1.17 -10.19 -13.65
CA GLU A 128 -1.70 -10.10 -15.01
C GLU A 128 -1.81 -8.65 -15.50
N GLY A 129 -1.93 -7.69 -14.59
CA GLY A 129 -1.84 -6.26 -14.89
C GLY A 129 -0.42 -5.79 -15.20
N LEU A 130 0.60 -6.46 -14.66
CA LEU A 130 2.01 -6.19 -14.96
C LEU A 130 2.46 -6.90 -16.23
N TRP A 131 2.19 -8.22 -16.36
CA TRP A 131 2.84 -9.08 -17.33
C TRP A 131 1.90 -9.91 -18.19
N GLY A 132 0.63 -10.01 -17.86
CA GLY A 132 -0.37 -10.85 -18.50
C GLY A 132 -1.32 -10.08 -19.42
N LEU A 133 -2.56 -10.57 -19.47
CA LEU A 133 -3.61 -10.09 -20.39
C LEU A 133 -4.01 -8.62 -20.19
N HIS A 134 -3.79 -8.07 -19.01
CA HIS A 134 -4.14 -6.70 -18.65
C HIS A 134 -2.90 -5.78 -18.57
N ALA A 135 -1.74 -6.25 -19.06
CA ALA A 135 -0.54 -5.43 -19.17
C ALA A 135 -0.72 -4.27 -20.17
N GLY A 136 0.11 -3.24 -20.03
CA GLY A 136 0.05 -2.06 -20.89
C GLY A 136 0.40 -2.34 -22.36
N PRO A 137 0.18 -1.36 -23.23
CA PRO A 137 0.26 -1.50 -24.69
C PRO A 137 1.68 -1.62 -25.22
N GLU A 138 2.71 -1.38 -24.41
CA GLU A 138 4.11 -1.30 -24.84
C GLU A 138 4.77 -2.64 -25.16
N GLY A 139 4.09 -3.76 -24.92
CA GLY A 139 4.61 -5.11 -25.09
C GLY A 139 5.47 -5.60 -23.93
N GLY A 140 5.55 -6.92 -23.77
CA GLY A 140 6.09 -7.55 -22.54
C GLY A 140 7.58 -7.27 -22.30
N GLU A 141 8.41 -7.28 -23.34
CA GLU A 141 9.85 -7.06 -23.20
C GLU A 141 10.17 -5.61 -22.83
N GLN A 142 9.62 -4.65 -23.56
CA GLN A 142 9.82 -3.23 -23.29
C GLN A 142 9.28 -2.88 -21.89
N ARG A 143 8.16 -3.47 -21.48
CA ARG A 143 7.58 -3.27 -20.16
C ARG A 143 8.49 -3.78 -19.06
N ARG A 144 9.07 -4.99 -19.18
CA ARG A 144 10.03 -5.56 -18.22
C ARG A 144 11.28 -4.70 -18.10
N SER A 145 11.85 -4.25 -19.23
CA SER A 145 13.01 -3.38 -19.24
C SER A 145 12.75 -2.07 -18.47
N ARG A 146 11.65 -1.38 -18.78
CA ARG A 146 11.28 -0.12 -18.10
C ARG A 146 10.97 -0.31 -16.63
N PHE A 147 10.32 -1.42 -16.27
CA PHE A 147 10.03 -1.75 -14.89
C PHE A 147 11.32 -2.00 -14.10
N SER A 148 12.27 -2.75 -14.66
CA SER A 148 13.58 -2.98 -14.05
C SER A 148 14.34 -1.67 -13.83
N GLN A 149 14.40 -0.81 -14.84
CA GLN A 149 15.05 0.51 -14.76
C GLN A 149 14.41 1.40 -13.68
N LEU A 150 13.08 1.40 -13.57
CA LEU A 150 12.35 2.15 -12.55
C LEU A 150 12.78 1.74 -11.15
N HIS A 151 12.81 0.43 -10.87
CA HIS A 151 13.16 -0.08 -9.54
C HIS A 151 14.64 0.07 -9.21
N GLN A 152 15.54 -0.09 -10.18
CA GLN A 152 16.96 0.22 -9.99
C GLN A 152 17.17 1.69 -9.64
N GLY A 153 16.48 2.61 -10.31
CA GLY A 153 16.54 4.03 -10.01
C GLY A 153 16.05 4.37 -8.59
N LEU A 154 15.00 3.69 -8.12
CA LEU A 154 14.48 3.90 -6.75
C LEU A 154 15.44 3.35 -5.68
N GLN A 155 16.08 2.22 -5.91
CA GLN A 155 17.08 1.67 -4.99
C GLN A 155 18.27 2.61 -4.79
N LEU A 156 18.72 3.26 -5.87
CA LEU A 156 19.79 4.27 -5.80
C LEU A 156 19.40 5.50 -4.99
N LEU A 157 18.14 5.92 -5.04
CA LEU A 157 17.62 7.03 -4.24
C LEU A 157 17.50 6.68 -2.76
N GLY A 158 17.11 5.44 -2.45
CA GLY A 158 17.00 4.94 -1.06
C GLY A 158 18.34 4.61 -0.39
N ALA A 159 19.37 4.32 -1.18
CA ALA A 159 20.72 4.03 -0.67
C ALA A 159 21.54 5.29 -0.29
N GLY A 160 20.98 6.49 -0.47
CA GLY A 160 21.69 7.76 -0.34
C GLY A 160 21.80 8.33 1.09
N GLU A 161 21.21 7.73 2.11
CA GLU A 161 21.46 8.15 3.51
C GLU A 161 21.96 6.95 4.34
N PRO A 162 23.27 6.91 4.69
CA PRO A 162 23.71 6.06 5.77
C PRO A 162 23.06 6.57 7.06
N VAL A 163 22.27 5.72 7.71
CA VAL A 163 21.81 5.97 9.08
C VAL A 163 23.06 6.28 9.91
N SER A 164 23.20 7.52 10.34
CA SER A 164 24.24 7.90 11.31
C SER A 164 23.91 7.16 12.62
N GLU A 165 24.64 6.10 12.90
CA GLU A 165 24.67 5.49 14.22
C GLU A 165 25.19 6.55 15.21
N GLY A 166 24.24 7.24 15.85
CA GLY A 166 24.49 8.05 17.03
C GLY A 166 24.88 7.14 18.18
N ARG A 167 26.13 7.28 18.62
CA ARG A 167 26.66 6.71 19.87
C ARG A 167 25.90 7.25 21.07
#